data_e4b003ad2e1f6be613fb4f1a33dcd2ce
#
_entry.id   e4b003ad2e1f6be613fb4f1a33dcd2ce
#
_cell.length_a   1.000
_cell.length_b   1.000
_cell.length_c   1.000
_cell.angle_alpha   90.00
_cell.angle_beta   90.00
_cell.angle_gamma   90.00
#
_symmetry.space_group_name_H-M   'P 1'
#
loop_
_entity.id
_entity.type
_entity.pdbx_description
1 polymer ?
#
loop_
_entity_poly.entity_id
_entity_poly.type
_entity_poly.pdbx_seq_one_letter_code
_entity_poly.pdbx_strand_id
1 'polypeptide(L)'
;KVSYGSESFEPIAATGKTRLIIAVRDDSPYQTLSEIMAAAAENPDQLVFAANLGAPVHYAGLILERQLPGSAFRYTQTGGGAQRFEAVVGGHADVSAFSLGEYIAFKAGGLRAIAISAPERDPRVPEILTAREQGFDFVHANMHFWWFPKGTDQAKIDRIAKLLEDCMKTEIVRNQLALRLSDPLILTGDEMQGELAERISEIQSVDSTSPDVLPNIPRIILAATGLCLVGMLFLRVLLFLETSRSSGRSDVINQDAPRGDWQSKTEIEDVEPPLSHKNKRKYWITVTKVAVLMVLYVLSLEYLPWDYRWLTMCFICLFGLVIGPRSTVFRRARPFPIFLDVVVLVPFWIYAVFQSGLHIELP
;
A
#
# COMPACT_ATOMS: atom_id res chain seq x y z
N LYS A 1 -13.86 5.12 0.35
CA LYS A 1 -14.65 5.29 1.59
C LYS A 1 -15.90 4.43 1.45
N VAL A 2 -16.13 3.51 2.39
CA VAL A 2 -17.41 2.78 2.46
C VAL A 2 -18.51 3.73 2.93
N SER A 3 -19.74 3.51 2.46
CA SER A 3 -20.90 4.36 2.78
C SER A 3 -21.66 3.91 4.04
N TYR A 4 -21.12 2.96 4.82
CA TYR A 4 -21.72 2.41 6.02
C TYR A 4 -20.72 2.31 7.17
N GLY A 5 -21.19 2.42 8.40
CA GLY A 5 -20.44 2.27 9.65
C GLY A 5 -21.00 1.14 10.51
N SER A 6 -20.47 0.98 11.72
CA SER A 6 -20.95 -0.02 12.68
C SER A 6 -22.43 0.13 13.02
N GLU A 7 -22.97 1.34 12.95
CA GLU A 7 -24.37 1.66 13.14
C GLU A 7 -25.31 1.07 12.09
N SER A 8 -24.75 0.60 10.97
CA SER A 8 -25.50 -0.04 9.87
C SER A 8 -25.77 -1.52 10.11
N PHE A 9 -25.29 -2.07 11.24
CA PHE A 9 -25.39 -3.48 11.57
C PHE A 9 -25.99 -3.73 12.95
N GLU A 10 -26.64 -4.88 13.09
CA GLU A 10 -27.11 -5.42 14.37
C GLU A 10 -26.22 -6.60 14.75
N PRO A 11 -25.51 -6.54 15.89
CA PRO A 11 -24.71 -7.65 16.37
C PRO A 11 -25.58 -8.79 16.88
N ILE A 12 -25.20 -10.04 16.56
CA ILE A 12 -25.96 -11.25 16.91
C ILE A 12 -25.29 -12.03 18.04
N ALA A 13 -24.01 -12.34 17.83
CA ALA A 13 -23.23 -13.17 18.73
C ALA A 13 -21.72 -12.97 18.52
N ALA A 14 -20.95 -13.36 19.55
CA ALA A 14 -19.51 -13.63 19.40
C ALA A 14 -19.26 -15.12 19.70
N THR A 15 -18.55 -15.84 18.82
CA THR A 15 -18.45 -17.32 18.85
C THR A 15 -17.05 -17.88 19.03
N GLY A 16 -16.09 -17.07 19.30
CA GLY A 16 -14.73 -17.55 19.56
C GLY A 16 -13.77 -16.39 19.70
N LYS A 17 -12.68 -16.66 20.36
CA LYS A 17 -11.58 -15.70 20.52
C LYS A 17 -10.25 -16.36 20.25
N THR A 18 -9.32 -15.59 19.72
CA THR A 18 -7.97 -16.03 19.43
C THR A 18 -6.98 -15.05 20.03
N ARG A 19 -6.10 -15.54 20.88
CA ARG A 19 -5.05 -14.73 21.53
C ARG A 19 -4.00 -14.34 20.51
N LEU A 20 -3.36 -13.20 20.72
CA LEU A 20 -2.27 -12.72 19.87
C LEU A 20 -0.91 -13.07 20.48
N ILE A 21 0.00 -13.44 19.63
CA ILE A 21 1.42 -13.60 19.91
C ILE A 21 2.14 -12.40 19.29
N ILE A 22 2.85 -11.64 20.10
CA ILE A 22 3.81 -10.65 19.61
C ILE A 22 5.08 -11.41 19.27
N ALA A 23 5.52 -11.27 18.01
CA ALA A 23 6.66 -12.04 17.52
C ALA A 23 7.60 -11.19 16.65
N VAL A 24 8.84 -11.58 16.68
CA VAL A 24 9.99 -11.01 15.95
C VAL A 24 10.67 -12.11 15.14
N ARG A 25 11.64 -11.76 14.29
CA ARG A 25 12.48 -12.72 13.61
C ARG A 25 13.41 -13.43 14.64
N ASP A 26 13.76 -14.68 14.39
CA ASP A 26 14.57 -15.51 15.30
C ASP A 26 15.91 -14.86 15.69
N ASP A 27 16.56 -14.19 14.75
CA ASP A 27 17.85 -13.50 14.96
C ASP A 27 17.68 -12.03 15.43
N SER A 28 16.47 -11.60 15.75
CA SER A 28 16.21 -10.27 16.30
C SER A 28 17.01 -10.06 17.59
N PRO A 29 17.59 -8.86 17.80
CA PRO A 29 18.28 -8.53 19.05
C PRO A 29 17.35 -8.51 20.26
N TYR A 30 16.06 -8.28 20.05
CA TYR A 30 15.05 -8.17 21.11
C TYR A 30 14.57 -9.54 21.56
N GLN A 31 14.82 -9.89 22.81
CA GLN A 31 14.46 -11.19 23.38
C GLN A 31 13.13 -11.14 24.14
N THR A 32 12.72 -9.96 24.59
CA THR A 32 11.55 -9.73 25.43
C THR A 32 10.68 -8.60 24.90
N LEU A 33 9.40 -8.56 25.33
CA LEU A 33 8.51 -7.44 25.05
C LEU A 33 9.06 -6.15 25.66
N SER A 34 9.64 -6.23 26.86
CA SER A 34 10.22 -5.06 27.54
C SER A 34 11.35 -4.42 26.73
N GLU A 35 12.22 -5.21 26.12
CA GLU A 35 13.31 -4.69 25.29
C GLU A 35 12.81 -3.97 24.05
N ILE A 36 11.83 -4.54 23.33
CA ILE A 36 11.33 -3.90 22.11
C ILE A 36 10.51 -2.64 22.45
N MET A 37 9.77 -2.65 23.54
CA MET A 37 9.01 -1.47 23.99
C MET A 37 9.95 -0.35 24.45
N ALA A 38 11.04 -0.68 25.16
CA ALA A 38 12.06 0.30 25.55
C ALA A 38 12.74 0.90 24.32
N ALA A 39 13.11 0.08 23.33
CA ALA A 39 13.69 0.55 22.08
C ALA A 39 12.73 1.45 21.27
N ALA A 40 11.42 1.11 21.27
CA ALA A 40 10.40 1.96 20.64
C ALA A 40 10.20 3.29 21.37
N ALA A 41 10.45 3.35 22.68
CA ALA A 41 10.38 4.58 23.46
C ALA A 41 11.66 5.44 23.33
N GLU A 42 12.82 4.81 23.24
CA GLU A 42 14.09 5.51 23.01
C GLU A 42 14.18 6.13 21.60
N ASN A 43 13.63 5.43 20.62
CA ASN A 43 13.66 5.85 19.21
C ASN A 43 12.27 5.69 18.58
N PRO A 44 11.34 6.62 18.86
CA PRO A 44 9.98 6.57 18.32
C PRO A 44 9.98 6.51 16.80
N ASP A 45 9.04 5.75 16.21
CA ASP A 45 8.86 5.56 14.76
C ASP A 45 10.03 4.91 14.02
N GLN A 46 11.04 4.36 14.71
CA GLN A 46 12.14 3.63 14.06
C GLN A 46 11.81 2.16 13.85
N LEU A 47 11.26 1.49 14.87
CA LEU A 47 10.88 0.09 14.77
C LEU A 47 9.62 -0.07 13.91
N VAL A 48 9.68 -1.01 12.97
CA VAL A 48 8.59 -1.26 12.01
C VAL A 48 7.68 -2.37 12.52
N PHE A 49 6.40 -2.05 12.70
CA PHE A 49 5.36 -3.00 13.03
C PHE A 49 4.57 -3.39 11.77
N ALA A 50 4.63 -4.66 11.37
CA ALA A 50 3.84 -5.14 10.25
C ALA A 50 2.38 -5.31 10.65
N ALA A 51 1.47 -4.60 10.01
CA ALA A 51 0.03 -4.68 10.28
C ALA A 51 -0.80 -4.52 9.01
N ASN A 52 -2.02 -5.03 9.05
CA ASN A 52 -3.05 -4.61 8.12
C ASN A 52 -3.72 -3.38 8.74
N LEU A 53 -3.46 -2.19 8.19
CA LEU A 53 -3.92 -0.92 8.77
C LEU A 53 -5.45 -0.89 8.88
N GLY A 54 -5.96 -0.45 10.04
CA GLY A 54 -7.39 -0.47 10.36
C GLY A 54 -7.95 -1.84 10.77
N ALA A 55 -7.14 -2.91 10.74
CA ALA A 55 -7.54 -4.25 11.20
C ALA A 55 -7.13 -4.49 12.67
N PRO A 56 -7.63 -5.55 13.32
CA PRO A 56 -7.35 -5.83 14.73
C PRO A 56 -5.88 -5.85 15.12
N VAL A 57 -4.99 -6.34 14.25
CA VAL A 57 -3.54 -6.36 14.49
C VAL A 57 -2.94 -4.95 14.58
N HIS A 58 -3.46 -4.00 13.81
CA HIS A 58 -3.04 -2.60 13.89
C HIS A 58 -3.42 -2.01 15.24
N TYR A 59 -4.68 -2.18 15.64
CA TYR A 59 -5.15 -1.70 16.96
C TYR A 59 -4.42 -2.38 18.12
N ALA A 60 -4.07 -3.66 18.00
CA ALA A 60 -3.25 -4.34 18.99
C ALA A 60 -1.88 -3.67 19.18
N GLY A 61 -1.23 -3.24 18.10
CA GLY A 61 0.00 -2.46 18.17
C GLY A 61 -0.18 -1.12 18.86
N LEU A 62 -1.22 -0.35 18.48
CA LEU A 62 -1.54 0.95 19.09
C LEU A 62 -1.89 0.85 20.58
N ILE A 63 -2.62 -0.21 20.98
CA ILE A 63 -2.94 -0.47 22.39
C ILE A 63 -1.65 -0.82 23.16
N LEU A 64 -0.76 -1.58 22.55
CA LEU A 64 0.53 -1.92 23.14
C LEU A 64 1.40 -0.67 23.37
N GLU A 65 1.48 0.26 22.41
CA GLU A 65 2.21 1.53 22.56
C GLU A 65 1.75 2.33 23.78
N ARG A 66 0.45 2.34 24.07
CA ARG A 66 -0.08 3.03 25.26
C ARG A 66 0.40 2.47 26.59
N GLN A 67 0.90 1.24 26.62
CA GLN A 67 1.41 0.63 27.83
C GLN A 67 2.75 1.25 28.28
N LEU A 68 3.47 1.93 27.39
CA LEU A 68 4.70 2.64 27.71
C LEU A 68 4.66 4.04 27.10
N PRO A 69 4.51 5.12 27.89
CA PRO A 69 4.50 6.48 27.38
C PRO A 69 5.77 6.80 26.57
N GLY A 70 5.58 7.35 25.38
CA GLY A 70 6.66 7.72 24.46
C GLY A 70 7.06 6.61 23.49
N SER A 71 6.60 5.38 23.65
CA SER A 71 6.82 4.33 22.64
C SER A 71 5.93 4.59 21.43
N ALA A 72 6.51 4.42 20.23
CA ALA A 72 5.81 4.48 18.96
C ALA A 72 6.47 3.55 17.94
N PHE A 73 5.65 2.83 17.20
CA PHE A 73 6.06 2.02 16.06
C PHE A 73 5.72 2.73 14.75
N ARG A 74 6.54 2.53 13.75
CA ARG A 74 6.20 2.85 12.39
C ARG A 74 5.44 1.68 11.78
N TYR A 75 4.17 1.86 11.49
CA TYR A 75 3.35 0.80 10.88
C TYR A 75 3.60 0.68 9.39
N THR A 76 3.71 -0.56 8.92
CA THR A 76 3.75 -0.85 7.48
C THR A 76 2.53 -1.67 7.08
N GLN A 77 1.88 -1.24 5.98
CA GLN A 77 0.75 -1.96 5.42
C GLN A 77 1.21 -3.30 4.85
N THR A 78 0.70 -4.37 5.44
CA THR A 78 0.86 -5.73 4.94
C THR A 78 -0.52 -6.36 4.77
N GLY A 79 -0.59 -7.55 4.24
CA GLY A 79 -1.84 -8.29 4.13
C GLY A 79 -2.15 -9.13 5.36
N GLY A 80 -2.63 -10.35 5.15
CA GLY A 80 -2.94 -11.33 6.20
C GLY A 80 -1.69 -11.86 6.91
N GLY A 81 -1.88 -12.93 7.72
CA GLY A 81 -0.80 -13.50 8.54
C GLY A 81 0.42 -13.94 7.75
N ALA A 82 0.23 -14.53 6.56
CA ALA A 82 1.34 -14.96 5.71
C ALA A 82 2.21 -13.77 5.25
N GLN A 83 1.60 -12.67 4.82
CA GLN A 83 2.34 -11.49 4.37
C GLN A 83 3.05 -10.80 5.56
N ARG A 84 2.44 -10.77 6.74
CA ARG A 84 3.09 -10.27 7.96
C ARG A 84 4.29 -11.13 8.34
N PHE A 85 4.16 -12.45 8.26
CA PHE A 85 5.25 -13.40 8.46
C PHE A 85 6.41 -13.12 7.49
N GLU A 86 6.13 -13.03 6.19
CA GLU A 86 7.13 -12.71 5.17
C GLU A 86 7.82 -11.37 5.43
N ALA A 87 7.07 -10.34 5.86
CA ALA A 87 7.64 -9.04 6.18
C ALA A 87 8.60 -9.09 7.36
N VAL A 88 8.25 -9.82 8.43
CA VAL A 88 9.10 -9.96 9.62
C VAL A 88 10.33 -10.81 9.32
N VAL A 89 10.16 -12.00 8.75
CA VAL A 89 11.27 -12.91 8.46
C VAL A 89 12.19 -12.37 7.37
N GLY A 90 11.61 -11.64 6.39
CA GLY A 90 12.36 -10.95 5.34
C GLY A 90 13.12 -9.69 5.81
N GLY A 91 12.97 -9.27 7.08
CA GLY A 91 13.61 -8.06 7.62
C GLY A 91 13.03 -6.75 7.13
N HIS A 92 11.80 -6.76 6.57
CA HIS A 92 11.05 -5.57 6.17
C HIS A 92 10.25 -4.97 7.34
N ALA A 93 10.08 -5.74 8.41
CA ALA A 93 9.50 -5.29 9.66
C ALA A 93 10.25 -5.95 10.84
N ASP A 94 10.26 -5.27 11.97
CA ASP A 94 10.95 -5.73 13.18
C ASP A 94 10.03 -6.62 14.03
N VAL A 95 8.75 -6.35 14.04
CA VAL A 95 7.75 -6.98 14.90
C VAL A 95 6.37 -7.05 14.22
N SER A 96 5.58 -8.03 14.62
CA SER A 96 4.14 -8.10 14.30
C SER A 96 3.38 -8.89 15.36
N ALA A 97 2.04 -8.86 15.28
CA ALA A 97 1.17 -9.72 16.06
C ALA A 97 0.56 -10.81 15.16
N PHE A 98 0.50 -12.02 15.67
CA PHE A 98 -0.04 -13.21 15.02
C PHE A 98 -1.08 -13.87 15.90
N SER A 99 -2.10 -14.47 15.33
CA SER A 99 -2.91 -15.40 16.12
C SER A 99 -2.06 -16.57 16.61
N LEU A 100 -2.44 -17.20 17.72
CA LEU A 100 -1.72 -18.37 18.21
C LEU A 100 -1.58 -19.46 17.15
N GLY A 101 -2.64 -19.67 16.32
CA GLY A 101 -2.59 -20.64 15.22
C GLY A 101 -1.60 -20.26 14.11
N GLU A 102 -1.57 -18.98 13.71
CA GLU A 102 -0.59 -18.46 12.75
C GLU A 102 0.84 -18.62 13.28
N TYR A 103 1.07 -18.25 14.54
CA TYR A 103 2.39 -18.40 15.14
C TYR A 103 2.88 -19.86 15.16
N ILE A 104 2.03 -20.80 15.58
CA ILE A 104 2.38 -22.23 15.58
C ILE A 104 2.70 -22.74 14.16
N ALA A 105 1.95 -22.26 13.16
CA ALA A 105 2.20 -22.64 11.76
C ALA A 105 3.51 -22.04 11.21
N PHE A 106 3.90 -20.84 11.66
CA PHE A 106 5.02 -20.08 11.09
C PHE A 106 6.32 -20.16 11.91
N LYS A 107 6.27 -20.55 13.20
CA LYS A 107 7.45 -20.52 14.08
C LYS A 107 8.66 -21.27 13.52
N ALA A 108 8.44 -22.38 12.81
CA ALA A 108 9.54 -23.13 12.20
C ALA A 108 10.20 -22.41 11.00
N GLY A 109 9.58 -21.34 10.48
CA GLY A 109 10.09 -20.53 9.39
C GLY A 109 10.94 -19.32 9.82
N GLY A 110 11.36 -19.26 11.09
CA GLY A 110 12.23 -18.20 11.60
C GLY A 110 11.50 -17.10 12.39
N LEU A 111 10.35 -17.43 12.99
CA LEU A 111 9.57 -16.52 13.82
C LEU A 111 9.68 -16.91 15.30
N ARG A 112 10.06 -15.96 16.15
CA ARG A 112 10.18 -16.14 17.59
C ARG A 112 9.16 -15.28 18.35
N ALA A 113 8.37 -15.92 19.23
CA ALA A 113 7.46 -15.21 20.13
C ALA A 113 8.24 -14.49 21.24
N ILE A 114 7.80 -13.28 21.57
CA ILE A 114 8.32 -12.51 22.71
C ILE A 114 7.24 -12.26 23.79
N ALA A 115 5.97 -12.34 23.44
CA ALA A 115 4.87 -12.27 24.42
C ALA A 115 3.58 -12.87 23.87
N ILE A 116 2.68 -13.28 24.77
CA ILE A 116 1.29 -13.59 24.46
C ILE A 116 0.35 -12.59 25.14
N SER A 117 -0.68 -12.14 24.42
CA SER A 117 -1.70 -11.19 24.90
C SER A 117 -2.80 -11.90 25.71
N ALA A 118 -2.43 -12.59 26.78
CA ALA A 118 -3.33 -13.38 27.61
C ALA A 118 -3.21 -12.99 29.09
N PRO A 119 -4.26 -13.14 29.91
CA PRO A 119 -4.17 -12.87 31.35
C PRO A 119 -3.20 -13.80 32.05
N GLU A 120 -3.07 -15.04 31.57
CA GLU A 120 -2.21 -16.10 32.08
C GLU A 120 -1.55 -16.84 30.92
N ARG A 121 -0.46 -17.57 31.18
CA ARG A 121 0.22 -18.36 30.14
C ARG A 121 -0.74 -19.39 29.53
N ASP A 122 -0.65 -19.50 28.24
CA ASP A 122 -1.44 -20.48 27.49
C ASP A 122 -0.78 -21.88 27.60
N PRO A 123 -1.53 -22.90 28.06
CA PRO A 123 -0.98 -24.24 28.23
C PRO A 123 -0.50 -24.90 26.93
N ARG A 124 -0.90 -24.37 25.78
CA ARG A 124 -0.45 -24.82 24.44
C ARG A 124 0.95 -24.30 24.10
N VAL A 125 1.39 -23.22 24.74
CA VAL A 125 2.68 -22.55 24.56
C VAL A 125 3.21 -22.03 25.92
N PRO A 126 3.43 -22.90 26.92
CA PRO A 126 3.74 -22.51 28.30
C PRO A 126 5.07 -21.78 28.44
N GLU A 127 5.94 -21.93 27.44
CA GLU A 127 7.23 -21.25 27.35
C GLU A 127 7.11 -19.76 27.05
N ILE A 128 5.99 -19.29 26.49
CA ILE A 128 5.81 -17.90 26.10
C ILE A 128 5.25 -17.11 27.28
N LEU A 129 6.01 -16.10 27.72
CA LEU A 129 5.58 -15.18 28.77
C LEU A 129 4.38 -14.36 28.31
N THR A 130 3.46 -14.07 29.24
CA THR A 130 2.41 -13.08 28.96
C THR A 130 3.00 -11.67 28.93
N ALA A 131 2.31 -10.73 28.29
CA ALA A 131 2.66 -9.32 28.38
C ALA A 131 2.61 -8.81 29.83
N ARG A 132 1.64 -9.29 30.64
CA ARG A 132 1.50 -8.96 32.08
C ARG A 132 2.72 -9.40 32.91
N GLU A 133 3.25 -10.60 32.67
CA GLU A 133 4.47 -11.06 33.36
C GLU A 133 5.69 -10.19 33.04
N GLN A 134 5.65 -9.44 31.94
CA GLN A 134 6.68 -8.50 31.52
C GLN A 134 6.37 -7.04 31.85
N GLY A 135 5.31 -6.78 32.65
CA GLY A 135 4.95 -5.46 33.16
C GLY A 135 4.00 -4.64 32.29
N PHE A 136 3.40 -5.25 31.25
CA PHE A 136 2.46 -4.57 30.35
C PHE A 136 1.06 -5.16 30.51
N ASP A 137 0.07 -4.33 30.86
CA ASP A 137 -1.33 -4.77 30.94
C ASP A 137 -1.96 -4.86 29.55
N PHE A 138 -1.39 -5.73 28.71
CA PHE A 138 -1.84 -5.98 27.36
C PHE A 138 -2.52 -7.36 27.28
N VAL A 139 -3.84 -7.35 27.43
CA VAL A 139 -4.70 -8.52 27.26
C VAL A 139 -5.65 -8.26 26.12
N HIS A 140 -5.31 -8.76 24.94
CA HIS A 140 -6.08 -8.53 23.73
C HIS A 140 -6.31 -9.84 22.98
N ALA A 141 -7.48 -10.01 22.38
CA ALA A 141 -7.81 -11.17 21.57
C ALA A 141 -8.69 -10.78 20.39
N ASN A 142 -8.43 -11.38 19.25
CA ASN A 142 -9.36 -11.28 18.13
C ASN A 142 -10.61 -12.10 18.44
N MET A 143 -11.78 -11.54 18.18
CA MET A 143 -13.07 -12.19 18.39
C MET A 143 -13.82 -12.34 17.06
N HIS A 144 -14.61 -13.41 16.96
CA HIS A 144 -15.45 -13.68 15.80
C HIS A 144 -16.86 -13.21 16.08
N PHE A 145 -17.22 -12.02 15.57
CA PHE A 145 -18.54 -11.45 15.68
C PHE A 145 -19.43 -11.81 14.48
N TRP A 146 -20.69 -12.03 14.74
CA TRP A 146 -21.76 -12.25 13.76
C TRP A 146 -22.67 -11.04 13.72
N TRP A 147 -23.00 -10.58 12.52
CA TRP A 147 -23.74 -9.35 12.29
C TRP A 147 -24.85 -9.56 11.28
N PHE A 148 -25.98 -8.86 11.50
CA PHE A 148 -27.00 -8.65 10.46
C PHE A 148 -27.03 -7.19 10.05
N PRO A 149 -27.60 -6.87 8.84
CA PRO A 149 -27.96 -5.51 8.52
C PRO A 149 -28.95 -4.94 9.53
N LYS A 150 -28.82 -3.65 9.84
CA LYS A 150 -29.74 -2.94 10.73
C LYS A 150 -31.18 -3.04 10.22
N GLY A 151 -32.13 -3.18 11.15
CA GLY A 151 -33.56 -3.37 10.83
C GLY A 151 -33.90 -4.80 10.45
N THR A 152 -33.00 -5.77 10.65
CA THR A 152 -33.38 -7.18 10.56
C THR A 152 -34.39 -7.53 11.65
N ASP A 153 -35.39 -8.32 11.30
CA ASP A 153 -36.44 -8.79 12.19
C ASP A 153 -35.87 -9.50 13.41
N GLN A 154 -36.31 -9.09 14.62
CA GLN A 154 -35.78 -9.60 15.90
C GLN A 154 -35.93 -11.11 16.02
N ALA A 155 -37.02 -11.68 15.54
CA ALA A 155 -37.22 -13.14 15.60
C ALA A 155 -36.19 -13.92 14.77
N LYS A 156 -35.65 -13.30 13.69
CA LYS A 156 -34.56 -13.90 12.91
C LYS A 156 -33.23 -13.80 13.67
N ILE A 157 -32.97 -12.67 14.31
CA ILE A 157 -31.80 -12.46 15.17
C ILE A 157 -31.78 -13.50 16.26
N ASP A 158 -32.87 -13.62 17.06
CA ASP A 158 -32.98 -14.55 18.13
C ASP A 158 -32.83 -16.01 17.69
N ARG A 159 -33.41 -16.35 16.54
CA ARG A 159 -33.29 -17.68 15.96
C ARG A 159 -31.84 -18.03 15.57
N ILE A 160 -31.11 -17.09 14.97
CA ILE A 160 -29.71 -17.35 14.60
C ILE A 160 -28.82 -17.35 15.85
N ALA A 161 -29.01 -16.44 16.79
CA ALA A 161 -28.30 -16.46 18.07
C ALA A 161 -28.45 -17.82 18.75
N LYS A 162 -29.68 -18.34 18.86
CA LYS A 162 -29.96 -19.66 19.42
C LYS A 162 -29.31 -20.80 18.67
N LEU A 163 -29.33 -20.75 17.33
CA LEU A 163 -28.60 -21.75 16.49
C LEU A 163 -27.11 -21.73 16.75
N LEU A 164 -26.51 -20.54 16.85
CA LEU A 164 -25.08 -20.38 17.17
C LEU A 164 -24.76 -20.94 18.56
N GLU A 165 -25.57 -20.65 19.57
CA GLU A 165 -25.43 -21.25 20.91
C GLU A 165 -25.46 -22.78 20.86
N ASP A 166 -26.43 -23.35 20.15
CA ASP A 166 -26.58 -24.79 20.05
C ASP A 166 -25.44 -25.44 19.27
N CYS A 167 -24.98 -24.81 18.18
CA CYS A 167 -23.81 -25.24 17.44
C CYS A 167 -22.53 -25.22 18.30
N MET A 168 -22.30 -24.17 19.07
CA MET A 168 -21.12 -24.02 19.93
C MET A 168 -21.07 -25.05 21.06
N LYS A 169 -22.20 -25.66 21.43
CA LYS A 169 -22.27 -26.76 22.40
C LYS A 169 -21.86 -28.11 21.80
N THR A 170 -21.84 -28.24 20.45
CA THR A 170 -21.52 -29.50 19.81
C THR A 170 -20.04 -29.83 19.92
N GLU A 171 -19.73 -31.12 20.06
CA GLU A 171 -18.35 -31.62 20.08
C GLU A 171 -17.60 -31.31 18.78
N ILE A 172 -18.30 -31.40 17.63
CA ILE A 172 -17.74 -31.13 16.31
C ILE A 172 -17.16 -29.70 16.25
N VAL A 173 -17.94 -28.70 16.66
CA VAL A 173 -17.51 -27.30 16.63
C VAL A 173 -16.37 -27.07 17.61
N ARG A 174 -16.47 -27.61 18.84
CA ARG A 174 -15.40 -27.47 19.86
C ARG A 174 -14.08 -28.07 19.36
N ASN A 175 -14.12 -29.26 18.74
CA ASN A 175 -12.93 -29.92 18.16
C ASN A 175 -12.36 -29.10 17.01
N GLN A 176 -13.19 -28.52 16.14
CA GLN A 176 -12.73 -27.64 15.05
C GLN A 176 -12.08 -26.36 15.55
N LEU A 177 -12.60 -25.74 16.62
CA LEU A 177 -11.99 -24.59 17.25
C LEU A 177 -10.65 -24.94 17.90
N ALA A 178 -10.59 -26.08 18.61
CA ALA A 178 -9.37 -26.57 19.22
C ALA A 178 -8.26 -26.83 18.18
N LEU A 179 -8.60 -27.45 17.03
CA LEU A 179 -7.67 -27.66 15.92
C LEU A 179 -7.11 -26.34 15.34
N ARG A 180 -7.89 -25.27 15.41
CA ARG A 180 -7.48 -23.91 14.97
C ARG A 180 -6.86 -23.08 16.09
N LEU A 181 -6.67 -23.67 17.26
CA LEU A 181 -6.15 -23.00 18.46
C LEU A 181 -6.96 -21.75 18.84
N SER A 182 -8.27 -21.78 18.57
CA SER A 182 -9.24 -20.77 18.94
C SER A 182 -9.99 -21.22 20.18
N ASP A 183 -10.09 -20.33 21.17
CA ASP A 183 -10.84 -20.62 22.40
C ASP A 183 -12.34 -20.49 22.11
N PRO A 184 -13.16 -21.52 22.45
CA PRO A 184 -14.60 -21.44 22.28
C PRO A 184 -15.18 -20.35 23.19
N LEU A 185 -16.04 -19.55 22.62
CA LEU A 185 -16.77 -18.49 23.32
C LEU A 185 -18.15 -18.43 22.69
N ILE A 186 -19.17 -18.17 23.51
CA ILE A 186 -20.49 -17.77 23.00
C ILE A 186 -21.02 -16.65 23.86
N LEU A 187 -21.15 -15.48 23.30
CA LEU A 187 -21.79 -14.31 23.89
C LEU A 187 -22.98 -13.92 23.02
N THR A 188 -24.11 -13.70 23.59
CA THR A 188 -25.34 -13.22 22.93
C THR A 188 -26.01 -12.16 23.81
N GLY A 189 -26.99 -11.43 23.29
CA GLY A 189 -27.76 -10.43 24.04
C GLY A 189 -26.87 -9.38 24.73
N ASP A 190 -27.20 -9.10 25.99
CA ASP A 190 -26.56 -8.03 26.77
C ASP A 190 -25.06 -8.27 27.03
N GLU A 191 -24.63 -9.52 27.24
CA GLU A 191 -23.23 -9.86 27.45
C GLU A 191 -22.40 -9.52 26.20
N MET A 192 -22.92 -9.84 25.04
CA MET A 192 -22.24 -9.53 23.77
C MET A 192 -22.21 -8.00 23.52
N GLN A 193 -23.29 -7.30 23.84
CA GLN A 193 -23.34 -5.83 23.73
C GLN A 193 -22.32 -5.17 24.67
N GLY A 194 -22.18 -5.67 25.89
CA GLY A 194 -21.19 -5.19 26.86
C GLY A 194 -19.75 -5.36 26.33
N GLU A 195 -19.39 -6.56 25.89
CA GLU A 195 -18.08 -6.85 25.31
C GLU A 195 -17.79 -5.97 24.08
N LEU A 196 -18.78 -5.79 23.21
CA LEU A 196 -18.64 -4.96 22.03
C LEU A 196 -18.41 -3.48 22.39
N ALA A 197 -19.17 -2.95 23.38
CA ALA A 197 -19.02 -1.58 23.85
C ALA A 197 -17.64 -1.33 24.45
N GLU A 198 -17.12 -2.29 25.24
CA GLU A 198 -15.77 -2.22 25.80
C GLU A 198 -14.71 -2.16 24.70
N ARG A 199 -14.80 -3.02 23.69
CA ARG A 199 -13.86 -3.02 22.55
C ARG A 199 -13.94 -1.76 21.72
N ILE A 200 -15.14 -1.24 21.46
CA ILE A 200 -15.30 0.03 20.74
C ILE A 200 -14.63 1.15 21.56
N SER A 201 -14.85 1.19 22.89
CA SER A 201 -14.20 2.17 23.75
C SER A 201 -12.69 2.04 23.75
N GLU A 202 -12.14 0.83 23.79
CA GLU A 202 -10.71 0.55 23.70
C GLU A 202 -10.13 1.07 22.37
N ILE A 203 -10.76 0.73 21.24
CA ILE A 203 -10.34 1.19 19.89
C ILE A 203 -10.44 2.71 19.78
N GLN A 204 -11.52 3.32 20.24
CA GLN A 204 -11.69 4.78 20.20
C GLN A 204 -10.70 5.52 21.11
N SER A 205 -10.18 4.85 22.12
CA SER A 205 -9.21 5.42 23.05
C SER A 205 -7.80 5.52 22.46
N VAL A 206 -7.49 4.75 21.42
CA VAL A 206 -6.21 4.83 20.69
C VAL A 206 -6.36 5.77 19.49
N ASP A 207 -5.42 6.70 19.35
CA ASP A 207 -5.40 7.57 18.19
C ASP A 207 -4.98 6.73 16.97
N SER A 208 -5.95 6.40 16.13
CA SER A 208 -5.71 5.68 14.88
C SER A 208 -5.15 6.56 13.76
N THR A 209 -4.89 7.83 14.05
CA THR A 209 -4.11 8.69 13.17
C THR A 209 -2.65 8.25 13.23
N SER A 210 -2.39 7.04 12.74
CA SER A 210 -1.05 6.73 12.25
C SER A 210 -0.65 7.85 11.31
N PRO A 211 0.56 8.40 11.41
CA PRO A 211 1.01 9.38 10.46
C PRO A 211 0.76 8.75 9.08
N ASP A 212 -0.10 9.41 8.33
CA ASP A 212 -0.59 8.98 7.02
C ASP A 212 0.56 8.40 6.18
N VAL A 213 0.75 7.10 6.21
CA VAL A 213 1.69 6.44 5.29
C VAL A 213 1.18 6.60 3.84
N LEU A 214 -0.14 6.82 3.68
CA LEU A 214 -0.78 7.04 2.38
C LEU A 214 -0.79 8.49 1.86
N PRO A 215 -0.78 9.58 2.66
CA PRO A 215 -0.73 10.92 2.09
C PRO A 215 0.61 11.27 1.43
N ASN A 216 1.68 10.55 1.74
CA ASN A 216 2.98 10.83 1.14
C ASN A 216 3.20 10.16 -0.22
N ILE A 217 2.43 9.12 -0.56
CA ILE A 217 2.55 8.46 -1.87
C ILE A 217 2.18 9.41 -3.02
N PRO A 218 1.06 10.14 -2.99
CA PRO A 218 0.79 11.19 -3.99
C PRO A 218 1.86 12.27 -4.03
N ARG A 219 2.37 12.71 -2.88
CA ARG A 219 3.46 13.70 -2.79
C ARG A 219 4.78 13.16 -3.31
N ILE A 220 5.11 11.91 -3.05
CA ILE A 220 6.31 11.24 -3.61
C ILE A 220 6.17 11.08 -5.11
N ILE A 221 5.00 10.66 -5.61
CA ILE A 221 4.72 10.57 -7.04
C ILE A 221 4.77 11.96 -7.69
N LEU A 222 4.19 12.97 -7.05
CA LEU A 222 4.24 14.36 -7.52
C LEU A 222 5.68 14.90 -7.56
N ALA A 223 6.46 14.63 -6.52
CA ALA A 223 7.87 15.02 -6.46
C ALA A 223 8.71 14.28 -7.52
N ALA A 224 8.52 12.97 -7.68
CA ALA A 224 9.21 12.16 -8.70
C ALA A 224 8.81 12.60 -10.12
N THR A 225 7.53 12.86 -10.36
CA THR A 225 7.03 13.38 -11.65
C THR A 225 7.57 14.77 -11.93
N GLY A 226 7.60 15.64 -10.92
CA GLY A 226 8.22 16.97 -10.99
C GLY A 226 9.71 16.90 -11.31
N LEU A 227 10.45 16.01 -10.65
CA LEU A 227 11.88 15.78 -10.90
C LEU A 227 12.14 15.26 -12.31
N CYS A 228 11.33 14.33 -12.82
CA CYS A 228 11.40 13.85 -14.20
C CYS A 228 11.12 14.96 -15.21
N LEU A 229 10.13 15.82 -14.95
CA LEU A 229 9.82 16.96 -15.84
C LEU A 229 10.97 17.98 -15.86
N VAL A 230 11.54 18.30 -14.70
CA VAL A 230 12.71 19.19 -14.59
C VAL A 230 13.92 18.58 -15.30
N GLY A 231 14.17 17.26 -15.12
CA GLY A 231 15.23 16.52 -15.81
C GLY A 231 15.07 16.54 -17.33
N MET A 232 13.86 16.31 -17.83
CA MET A 232 13.57 16.40 -19.28
C MET A 232 13.73 17.83 -19.82
N LEU A 233 13.32 18.84 -19.06
CA LEU A 233 13.50 20.24 -19.44
C LEU A 233 14.99 20.61 -19.50
N PHE A 234 15.75 20.21 -18.49
CA PHE A 234 17.20 20.41 -18.42
C PHE A 234 17.95 19.72 -19.56
N LEU A 235 17.65 18.45 -19.84
CA LEU A 235 18.24 17.72 -20.97
C LEU A 235 17.97 18.42 -22.31
N ARG A 236 16.78 18.99 -22.46
CA ARG A 236 16.41 19.72 -23.69
C ARG A 236 17.06 21.08 -23.82
N VAL A 237 17.29 21.78 -22.69
CA VAL A 237 18.10 23.01 -22.69
C VAL A 237 19.53 22.70 -23.09
N LEU A 238 20.11 21.60 -22.59
CA LEU A 238 21.46 21.17 -22.99
C LEU A 238 21.55 20.85 -24.49
N LEU A 239 20.61 20.08 -25.05
CA LEU A 239 20.54 19.77 -26.46
C LEU A 239 20.34 21.03 -27.34
N PHE A 240 19.55 21.99 -26.86
CA PHE A 240 19.38 23.29 -27.53
C PHE A 240 20.68 24.11 -27.56
N LEU A 241 21.42 24.15 -26.43
CA LEU A 241 22.70 24.85 -26.35
C LEU A 241 23.76 24.19 -27.23
N GLU A 242 23.73 22.88 -27.35
CA GLU A 242 24.63 22.10 -28.21
C GLU A 242 24.37 22.36 -29.71
N THR A 243 23.09 22.36 -30.12
CA THR A 243 22.70 22.71 -31.49
C THR A 243 22.97 24.19 -31.83
N SER A 244 22.88 25.10 -30.87
CA SER A 244 23.24 26.52 -31.06
C SER A 244 24.75 26.72 -31.18
N ARG A 245 25.56 25.90 -30.51
CA ARG A 245 27.04 25.93 -30.63
C ARG A 245 27.53 25.41 -32.00
N SER A 246 26.86 24.37 -32.56
CA SER A 246 27.21 23.82 -33.87
C SER A 246 26.86 24.77 -35.02
N SER A 247 25.76 25.54 -34.87
CA SER A 247 25.35 26.55 -35.87
C SER A 247 26.30 27.77 -35.95
N GLY A 248 26.96 28.15 -34.85
CA GLY A 248 27.93 29.26 -34.82
C GLY A 248 29.33 28.91 -35.38
N ARG A 249 29.58 27.61 -35.64
CA ARG A 249 30.89 27.14 -36.15
C ARG A 249 30.92 26.95 -37.67
N SER A 250 29.78 26.94 -38.33
CA SER A 250 29.69 26.79 -39.80
C SER A 250 29.80 28.11 -40.56
N ASP A 251 29.71 29.27 -39.93
CA ASP A 251 29.79 30.57 -40.64
C ASP A 251 31.23 31.13 -40.77
N VAL A 252 32.26 30.44 -40.25
CA VAL A 252 33.65 30.92 -40.25
C VAL A 252 34.53 30.21 -41.32
N ILE A 253 34.03 29.20 -42.05
CA ILE A 253 34.88 28.39 -42.98
C ILE A 253 34.47 28.55 -44.46
N ASN A 254 33.90 29.67 -44.88
CA ASN A 254 33.58 29.86 -46.27
C ASN A 254 33.94 31.25 -46.83
N GLN A 255 35.17 31.69 -46.59
CA GLN A 255 35.83 32.69 -47.43
C GLN A 255 37.27 32.19 -47.67
N ASP A 256 37.59 31.95 -48.93
CA ASP A 256 38.90 31.55 -49.48
C ASP A 256 39.16 30.03 -49.65
N ALA A 257 38.61 29.44 -50.75
CA ALA A 257 39.24 28.31 -51.39
C ALA A 257 38.96 28.31 -52.91
N PRO A 258 39.98 28.08 -53.75
CA PRO A 258 39.89 28.14 -55.23
C PRO A 258 39.22 26.88 -55.80
N ARG A 259 38.56 27.08 -56.98
CA ARG A 259 37.93 26.02 -57.79
C ARG A 259 38.94 25.02 -58.25
N GLY A 260 38.79 23.77 -57.88
CA GLY A 260 39.51 22.64 -58.40
C GLY A 260 38.62 21.41 -58.43
N ASP A 261 38.45 20.81 -59.62
CA ASP A 261 37.71 19.57 -59.87
C ASP A 261 38.23 18.40 -59.05
N TRP A 262 37.35 17.77 -58.27
CA TRP A 262 37.48 16.37 -57.85
C TRP A 262 36.10 15.72 -57.69
N GLN A 263 35.75 14.88 -58.66
CA GLN A 263 34.69 13.86 -58.47
C GLN A 263 35.22 12.76 -57.56
N SER A 264 34.70 12.64 -56.36
CA SER A 264 34.71 11.37 -55.63
C SER A 264 33.43 11.28 -54.78
N LYS A 265 32.67 10.24 -55.04
CA LYS A 265 31.50 9.80 -54.27
C LYS A 265 31.93 9.56 -52.83
N THR A 266 31.40 10.34 -51.91
CA THR A 266 31.28 9.98 -50.49
C THR A 266 29.81 10.15 -50.11
N GLU A 267 29.22 9.06 -49.67
CA GLU A 267 27.88 9.03 -49.08
C GLU A 267 27.85 10.06 -47.92
N ILE A 268 27.06 11.10 -48.11
CA ILE A 268 26.79 12.07 -47.10
C ILE A 268 25.62 11.46 -46.29
N GLU A 269 25.89 11.00 -45.06
CA GLU A 269 24.86 10.76 -44.09
C GLU A 269 23.97 12.00 -44.01
N ASP A 270 22.65 11.79 -44.15
CA ASP A 270 21.62 12.82 -44.08
C ASP A 270 21.62 13.47 -42.68
N VAL A 271 22.39 14.53 -42.53
CA VAL A 271 22.29 15.43 -41.39
C VAL A 271 21.02 16.26 -41.59
N GLU A 272 19.97 15.98 -40.80
CA GLU A 272 18.73 16.74 -40.85
C GLU A 272 19.01 18.25 -40.68
N PRO A 273 18.42 19.10 -41.50
CA PRO A 273 18.65 20.55 -41.44
C PRO A 273 18.07 21.13 -40.12
N PRO A 274 18.73 22.15 -39.56
CA PRO A 274 18.28 22.76 -38.27
C PRO A 274 16.86 23.30 -38.41
N LEU A 275 16.00 22.93 -37.44
CA LEU A 275 14.59 23.29 -37.39
C LEU A 275 14.36 24.80 -37.55
N SER A 276 13.62 25.19 -38.58
CA SER A 276 13.18 26.58 -38.81
C SER A 276 12.51 27.18 -37.57
N HIS A 277 12.67 28.50 -37.34
CA HIS A 277 12.05 29.24 -36.19
C HIS A 277 10.56 28.98 -36.05
N LYS A 278 9.82 28.76 -37.13
CA LYS A 278 8.38 28.41 -37.14
C LYS A 278 8.11 27.00 -36.57
N ASN A 279 9.04 26.06 -36.76
CA ASN A 279 8.97 24.70 -36.23
C ASN A 279 9.34 24.66 -34.73
N LYS A 280 10.29 25.50 -34.30
CA LYS A 280 10.67 25.64 -32.89
C LYS A 280 9.45 26.11 -32.04
N ARG A 281 8.70 27.11 -32.47
CA ARG A 281 7.50 27.61 -31.74
C ARG A 281 6.42 26.55 -31.67
N LYS A 282 6.13 25.80 -32.74
CA LYS A 282 5.15 24.72 -32.73
C LYS A 282 5.53 23.60 -31.76
N TYR A 283 6.81 23.27 -31.70
CA TYR A 283 7.36 22.29 -30.79
C TYR A 283 7.15 22.69 -29.33
N TRP A 284 7.50 23.93 -28.94
CA TRP A 284 7.31 24.43 -27.59
C TRP A 284 5.83 24.46 -27.15
N ILE A 285 4.92 24.82 -28.06
CA ILE A 285 3.48 24.76 -27.80
C ILE A 285 3.03 23.32 -27.48
N THR A 286 3.55 22.34 -28.20
CA THR A 286 3.21 20.92 -27.95
C THR A 286 3.77 20.45 -26.60
N VAL A 287 5.01 20.81 -26.27
CA VAL A 287 5.63 20.47 -24.96
C VAL A 287 4.84 21.07 -23.80
N THR A 288 4.44 22.33 -23.91
CA THR A 288 3.62 22.98 -22.87
C THR A 288 2.27 22.28 -22.70
N LYS A 289 1.59 21.91 -23.80
CA LYS A 289 0.33 21.18 -23.74
C LYS A 289 0.46 19.82 -23.06
N VAL A 290 1.53 19.09 -23.35
CA VAL A 290 1.83 17.81 -22.71
C VAL A 290 2.09 17.98 -21.21
N ALA A 291 2.88 18.98 -20.82
CA ALA A 291 3.15 19.27 -19.42
C ALA A 291 1.88 19.63 -18.66
N VAL A 292 1.02 20.48 -19.22
CA VAL A 292 -0.28 20.83 -18.63
C VAL A 292 -1.18 19.59 -18.49
N LEU A 293 -1.23 18.75 -19.52
CA LEU A 293 -2.03 17.52 -19.48
C LEU A 293 -1.53 16.54 -18.40
N MET A 294 -0.22 16.42 -18.21
CA MET A 294 0.35 15.61 -17.13
C MET A 294 -0.01 16.13 -15.73
N VAL A 295 0.07 17.45 -15.53
CA VAL A 295 -0.34 18.06 -14.26
C VAL A 295 -1.82 17.82 -13.98
N LEU A 296 -2.68 18.02 -14.99
CA LEU A 296 -4.11 17.76 -14.86
C LEU A 296 -4.41 16.28 -14.55
N TYR A 297 -3.67 15.34 -15.14
CA TYR A 297 -3.81 13.93 -14.84
C TYR A 297 -3.46 13.62 -13.38
N VAL A 298 -2.32 14.12 -12.87
CA VAL A 298 -1.93 13.91 -11.48
C VAL A 298 -2.96 14.52 -10.52
N LEU A 299 -3.45 15.73 -10.79
CA LEU A 299 -4.50 16.35 -9.99
C LEU A 299 -5.82 15.55 -10.05
N SER A 300 -6.16 14.97 -11.20
CA SER A 300 -7.37 14.16 -11.33
C SER A 300 -7.30 12.87 -10.52
N LEU A 301 -6.14 12.27 -10.34
CA LEU A 301 -5.95 11.10 -9.48
C LEU A 301 -6.18 11.43 -7.99
N GLU A 302 -5.90 12.67 -7.58
CA GLU A 302 -6.04 13.11 -6.18
C GLU A 302 -7.46 13.59 -5.84
N TYR A 303 -8.12 14.28 -6.78
CA TYR A 303 -9.37 15.00 -6.49
C TYR A 303 -10.64 14.37 -7.11
N LEU A 304 -10.51 13.47 -8.08
CA LEU A 304 -11.68 12.82 -8.69
C LEU A 304 -11.92 11.42 -8.10
N PRO A 305 -13.16 11.10 -7.71
CA PRO A 305 -13.52 9.80 -7.14
C PRO A 305 -13.66 8.69 -8.21
N TRP A 306 -12.93 8.79 -9.29
CA TRP A 306 -13.00 7.85 -10.41
C TRP A 306 -11.92 6.79 -10.28
N ASP A 307 -12.24 5.58 -10.74
CA ASP A 307 -11.25 4.49 -10.80
C ASP A 307 -10.05 4.91 -11.67
N TYR A 308 -8.86 4.74 -11.11
CA TYR A 308 -7.57 5.02 -11.74
C TYR A 308 -7.48 4.50 -13.19
N ARG A 309 -8.06 3.32 -13.48
CA ARG A 309 -8.02 2.72 -14.83
C ARG A 309 -8.69 3.61 -15.87
N TRP A 310 -9.83 4.15 -15.55
CA TRP A 310 -10.58 5.06 -16.45
C TRP A 310 -9.87 6.40 -16.63
N LEU A 311 -9.32 6.96 -15.54
CA LEU A 311 -8.55 8.20 -15.60
C LEU A 311 -7.31 8.04 -16.47
N THR A 312 -6.57 6.93 -16.33
CA THR A 312 -5.39 6.62 -17.13
C THR A 312 -5.73 6.39 -18.59
N MET A 313 -6.81 5.69 -18.90
CA MET A 313 -7.30 5.54 -20.28
C MET A 313 -7.64 6.89 -20.93
N CYS A 314 -8.37 7.75 -20.22
CA CYS A 314 -8.69 9.11 -20.69
C CYS A 314 -7.42 9.93 -20.93
N PHE A 315 -6.45 9.86 -20.00
CA PHE A 315 -5.17 10.56 -20.14
C PHE A 315 -4.41 10.11 -21.38
N ILE A 316 -4.26 8.78 -21.61
CA ILE A 316 -3.54 8.24 -22.76
C ILE A 316 -4.25 8.64 -24.07
N CYS A 317 -5.58 8.62 -24.11
CA CYS A 317 -6.34 9.09 -25.27
C CYS A 317 -6.09 10.57 -25.56
N LEU A 318 -6.17 11.44 -24.55
CA LEU A 318 -5.90 12.88 -24.70
C LEU A 318 -4.46 13.15 -25.10
N PHE A 319 -3.51 12.42 -24.51
CA PHE A 319 -2.10 12.50 -24.87
C PHE A 319 -1.85 12.12 -26.32
N GLY A 320 -2.49 11.03 -26.80
CA GLY A 320 -2.45 10.62 -28.20
C GLY A 320 -3.02 11.66 -29.16
N LEU A 321 -4.14 12.33 -28.78
CA LEU A 321 -4.73 13.43 -29.57
C LEU A 321 -3.83 14.67 -29.64
N VAL A 322 -3.09 14.98 -28.56
CA VAL A 322 -2.18 16.12 -28.53
C VAL A 322 -0.93 15.88 -29.41
N ILE A 323 -0.42 14.65 -29.41
CA ILE A 323 0.83 14.29 -30.12
C ILE A 323 0.52 13.72 -31.50
N GLY A 324 -0.56 12.93 -31.66
CA GLY A 324 -0.79 12.03 -32.79
C GLY A 324 -0.96 12.66 -34.19
N PRO A 325 -1.75 13.73 -34.39
CA PRO A 325 -2.15 14.12 -35.76
C PRO A 325 -1.05 14.80 -36.61
N ARG A 326 0.10 15.13 -36.03
CA ARG A 326 1.11 16.02 -36.67
C ARG A 326 2.52 15.47 -36.79
N SER A 327 2.82 14.28 -36.28
CA SER A 327 4.12 13.66 -36.42
C SER A 327 4.14 12.81 -37.69
N THR A 328 5.18 13.01 -38.53
CA THR A 328 5.43 12.22 -39.75
C THR A 328 5.63 10.73 -39.48
N VAL A 329 5.93 10.35 -38.23
CA VAL A 329 6.06 8.99 -37.77
C VAL A 329 4.70 8.23 -37.80
N PHE A 330 3.58 8.89 -37.51
CA PHE A 330 2.25 8.30 -37.58
C PHE A 330 1.68 8.09 -39.00
N ARG A 331 2.29 8.72 -40.00
CA ARG A 331 1.78 8.67 -41.36
C ARG A 331 2.27 7.43 -42.15
N ARG A 332 3.34 6.76 -41.72
CA ARG A 332 3.95 5.63 -42.42
C ARG A 332 3.62 4.24 -41.90
N ALA A 333 3.20 4.12 -40.64
CA ALA A 333 2.74 2.86 -40.08
C ALA A 333 1.22 2.89 -39.90
N ARG A 334 0.54 1.77 -39.98
CA ARG A 334 -0.87 1.62 -39.54
C ARG A 334 -0.88 1.41 -38.01
N PRO A 335 -0.75 2.47 -37.17
CA PRO A 335 -0.48 2.33 -35.74
C PRO A 335 -1.75 2.28 -34.90
N PHE A 336 -2.94 2.37 -35.53
CA PHE A 336 -4.20 2.42 -34.78
C PHE A 336 -4.41 1.19 -33.87
N PRO A 337 -4.16 -0.05 -34.31
CA PRO A 337 -4.26 -1.20 -33.41
C PRO A 337 -3.26 -1.14 -32.25
N ILE A 338 -1.99 -0.80 -32.53
CA ILE A 338 -0.94 -0.69 -31.48
C ILE A 338 -1.28 0.43 -30.47
N PHE A 339 -1.82 1.55 -30.94
CA PHE A 339 -2.25 2.64 -30.07
C PHE A 339 -3.42 2.21 -29.16
N LEU A 340 -4.39 1.47 -29.70
CA LEU A 340 -5.51 0.95 -28.95
C LEU A 340 -5.05 -0.07 -27.88
N ASP A 341 -4.13 -0.97 -28.25
CA ASP A 341 -3.53 -1.92 -27.32
C ASP A 341 -2.81 -1.22 -26.17
N VAL A 342 -2.03 -0.18 -26.45
CA VAL A 342 -1.34 0.61 -25.41
C VAL A 342 -2.35 1.33 -24.51
N VAL A 343 -3.38 1.96 -25.06
CA VAL A 343 -4.41 2.68 -24.28
C VAL A 343 -5.16 1.75 -23.33
N VAL A 344 -5.45 0.53 -23.77
CA VAL A 344 -6.23 -0.44 -22.98
C VAL A 344 -5.35 -1.28 -22.08
N LEU A 345 -4.26 -1.86 -22.62
CA LEU A 345 -3.46 -2.86 -21.90
C LEU A 345 -2.54 -2.24 -20.85
N VAL A 346 -1.96 -1.06 -21.10
CA VAL A 346 -1.00 -0.45 -20.15
C VAL A 346 -1.64 -0.11 -18.81
N PRO A 347 -2.82 0.53 -18.71
CA PRO A 347 -3.45 0.79 -17.41
C PRO A 347 -3.77 -0.49 -16.64
N PHE A 348 -4.26 -1.53 -17.33
CA PHE A 348 -4.54 -2.82 -16.71
C PHE A 348 -3.28 -3.57 -16.29
N TRP A 349 -2.21 -3.47 -17.07
CA TRP A 349 -0.93 -4.08 -16.73
C TRP A 349 -0.29 -3.39 -15.52
N ILE A 350 -0.30 -2.06 -15.48
CA ILE A 350 0.16 -1.28 -14.32
C ILE A 350 -0.67 -1.66 -13.10
N TYR A 351 -2.00 -1.70 -13.23
CA TYR A 351 -2.88 -2.11 -12.14
C TYR A 351 -2.54 -3.52 -11.64
N ALA A 352 -2.35 -4.49 -12.54
CA ALA A 352 -1.99 -5.85 -12.16
C ALA A 352 -0.63 -5.92 -11.46
N VAL A 353 0.38 -5.18 -11.92
CA VAL A 353 1.72 -5.13 -11.29
C VAL A 353 1.64 -4.52 -9.89
N PHE A 354 0.92 -3.41 -9.72
CA PHE A 354 0.85 -2.75 -8.42
C PHE A 354 -0.03 -3.50 -7.44
N GLN A 355 -1.21 -3.97 -7.86
CA GLN A 355 -2.14 -4.65 -6.97
C GLN A 355 -1.76 -6.12 -6.72
N SER A 356 -1.34 -6.87 -7.76
CA SER A 356 -1.03 -8.29 -7.62
C SER A 356 0.46 -8.57 -7.37
N GLY A 357 1.36 -7.72 -7.86
CA GLY A 357 2.80 -7.89 -7.72
C GLY A 357 3.38 -7.15 -6.51
N LEU A 358 2.93 -5.93 -6.24
CA LEU A 358 3.45 -5.10 -5.16
C LEU A 358 2.46 -4.94 -4.00
N HIS A 359 1.25 -5.49 -4.10
CA HIS A 359 0.16 -5.39 -3.11
C HIS A 359 -0.18 -3.95 -2.71
N ILE A 360 -0.02 -3.00 -3.64
CA ILE A 360 -0.36 -1.59 -3.46
C ILE A 360 -1.75 -1.37 -4.04
N GLU A 361 -2.70 -0.95 -3.22
CA GLU A 361 -4.02 -0.51 -3.70
C GLU A 361 -3.87 0.83 -4.43
N LEU A 362 -4.22 0.83 -5.71
CA LEU A 362 -4.31 2.05 -6.50
C LEU A 362 -5.69 2.67 -6.31
N PRO A 363 -5.78 3.99 -6.21
CA PRO A 363 -7.01 4.72 -5.98
C PRO A 363 -8.07 4.53 -7.08
#